data_87dedb476ff6eb51051cc3878a0bddd9
#
_entry.id   87dedb476ff6eb51051cc3878a0bddd9
#
_cell.length_a   1.000
_cell.length_b   1.000
_cell.length_c   1.000
_cell.angle_alpha   90.00
_cell.angle_beta   90.00
_cell.angle_gamma   90.00
#
_symmetry.space_group_name_H-M   'P 1'
#
loop_
_entity.id
_entity.type
_entity.pdbx_description
1 polymer ?
#
loop_
_entity_poly.entity_id
_entity_poly.type
_entity_poly.pdbx_seq_one_letter_code
_entity_poly.pdbx_strand_id
1 'polypeptide(L)'
;DGTPTYNLSATVDDHQMSMSHIIRGDDHKINTFKQMQIYKAMKWEVPLFAHIPLIHTIEGKKLSKRDNASTLDDYSKIGIMPDALRNYLLRLGWSYKDKEIFTLDESIQHFNLDGIGKSPSKLDMSRILSMNEHYIKTIDENELYDHLVNYCEIYKEKILSLIHISEPTRLGM
;
A
#
# COMPACT_ATOMS: atom_id res chain seq x y z
N ASP A 1 -33.10 6.92 -14.66
CA ASP A 1 -33.29 5.48 -14.52
C ASP A 1 -33.52 5.05 -13.07
N GLY A 2 -33.38 5.95 -12.09
CA GLY A 2 -33.54 5.70 -10.65
C GLY A 2 -32.34 5.05 -9.95
N THR A 3 -31.24 4.83 -10.65
CA THR A 3 -30.02 4.28 -10.06
C THR A 3 -29.30 5.34 -9.23
N PRO A 4 -28.97 5.08 -7.96
CA PRO A 4 -28.26 6.05 -7.12
C PRO A 4 -26.84 6.29 -7.64
N THR A 5 -26.41 7.55 -7.60
CA THR A 5 -25.03 7.91 -7.93
C THR A 5 -24.10 7.64 -6.74
N TYR A 6 -22.79 7.60 -7.00
CA TYR A 6 -21.75 7.35 -6.00
C TYR A 6 -21.94 8.12 -4.68
N ASN A 7 -22.23 9.42 -4.74
CA ASN A 7 -22.35 10.22 -3.52
C ASN A 7 -23.52 9.78 -2.62
N LEU A 8 -24.62 9.31 -3.21
CA LEU A 8 -25.76 8.82 -2.44
C LEU A 8 -25.49 7.40 -1.93
N SER A 9 -25.09 6.47 -2.83
CA SER A 9 -24.88 5.07 -2.46
C SER A 9 -23.81 4.93 -1.38
N ALA A 10 -22.64 5.54 -1.58
CA ALA A 10 -21.56 5.48 -0.58
C ALA A 10 -21.98 6.06 0.78
N THR A 11 -22.74 7.17 0.80
CA THR A 11 -23.21 7.76 2.07
C THR A 11 -24.20 6.84 2.80
N VAL A 12 -25.09 6.16 2.07
CA VAL A 12 -26.05 5.21 2.65
C VAL A 12 -25.32 3.99 3.18
N ASP A 13 -24.38 3.43 2.41
CA ASP A 13 -23.61 2.26 2.80
C ASP A 13 -22.75 2.56 4.05
N ASP A 14 -22.04 3.68 4.06
CA ASP A 14 -21.22 4.12 5.21
C ASP A 14 -22.07 4.29 6.47
N HIS A 15 -23.27 4.85 6.35
CA HIS A 15 -24.20 4.99 7.47
C HIS A 15 -24.71 3.62 7.96
N GLN A 16 -25.17 2.76 7.04
CA GLN A 16 -25.71 1.43 7.39
C GLN A 16 -24.63 0.53 8.03
N MET A 17 -23.38 0.65 7.57
CA MET A 17 -22.23 -0.06 8.13
C MET A 17 -21.67 0.60 9.39
N SER A 18 -22.25 1.71 9.84
CA SER A 18 -21.81 2.47 11.03
C SER A 18 -20.34 2.88 10.95
N MET A 19 -19.90 3.37 9.78
CA MET A 19 -18.52 3.81 9.57
C MET A 19 -18.23 5.06 10.40
N SER A 20 -17.28 4.96 11.31
CA SER A 20 -16.85 6.07 12.17
C SER A 20 -15.84 7.00 11.50
N HIS A 21 -15.01 6.45 10.61
CA HIS A 21 -13.94 7.16 9.91
C HIS A 21 -13.92 6.81 8.43
N ILE A 22 -13.80 7.84 7.57
CA ILE A 22 -13.66 7.69 6.12
C ILE A 22 -12.31 8.28 5.73
N ILE A 23 -11.33 7.40 5.47
CA ILE A 23 -9.96 7.78 5.07
C ILE A 23 -9.79 7.44 3.60
N ARG A 24 -9.55 8.46 2.75
CA ARG A 24 -9.49 8.27 1.29
C ARG A 24 -8.64 9.32 0.59
N GLY A 25 -8.47 9.17 -0.72
CA GLY A 25 -7.68 10.09 -1.52
C GLY A 25 -8.25 11.51 -1.58
N ASP A 26 -7.38 12.47 -1.76
CA ASP A 26 -7.63 13.91 -1.80
C ASP A 26 -8.55 14.34 -2.95
N ASP A 27 -8.60 13.57 -4.03
CA ASP A 27 -9.51 13.76 -5.15
C ASP A 27 -11.00 13.60 -4.78
N HIS A 28 -11.29 13.04 -3.62
CA HIS A 28 -12.64 12.92 -3.07
C HIS A 28 -13.07 14.08 -2.15
N LYS A 29 -12.25 15.11 -1.93
CA LYS A 29 -12.59 16.24 -1.07
C LYS A 29 -13.93 16.92 -1.45
N ILE A 30 -14.16 17.15 -2.73
CA ILE A 30 -15.41 17.77 -3.21
C ILE A 30 -16.62 16.86 -2.92
N ASN A 31 -16.44 15.54 -3.01
CA ASN A 31 -17.50 14.59 -2.71
C ASN A 31 -17.88 14.63 -1.24
N THR A 32 -16.94 14.86 -0.34
CA THR A 32 -17.19 15.00 1.10
C THR A 32 -18.24 16.06 1.40
N PHE A 33 -18.13 17.23 0.77
CA PHE A 33 -19.11 18.31 1.00
C PHE A 33 -20.52 17.89 0.55
N LYS A 34 -20.64 17.14 -0.55
CA LYS A 34 -21.94 16.62 -1.04
C LYS A 34 -22.50 15.55 -0.10
N GLN A 35 -21.66 14.63 0.33
CA GLN A 35 -22.03 13.55 1.26
C GLN A 35 -22.43 14.10 2.63
N MET A 36 -21.72 15.07 3.16
CA MET A 36 -22.11 15.77 4.40
C MET A 36 -23.48 16.43 4.32
N GLN A 37 -23.91 16.94 3.13
CA GLN A 37 -25.26 17.47 2.98
C GLN A 37 -26.32 16.36 3.07
N ILE A 38 -26.03 15.15 2.54
CA ILE A 38 -26.92 14.01 2.66
C ILE A 38 -27.04 13.56 4.11
N TYR A 39 -25.92 13.41 4.84
CA TYR A 39 -25.93 13.11 6.28
C TYR A 39 -26.80 14.10 7.06
N LYS A 40 -26.63 15.40 6.81
CA LYS A 40 -27.42 16.46 7.46
C LYS A 40 -28.90 16.39 7.12
N ALA A 41 -29.25 16.18 5.84
CA ALA A 41 -30.64 16.09 5.39
C ALA A 41 -31.36 14.89 6.02
N MET A 42 -30.65 13.76 6.17
CA MET A 42 -31.15 12.53 6.79
C MET A 42 -31.08 12.56 8.32
N LYS A 43 -30.50 13.60 8.92
CA LYS A 43 -30.23 13.70 10.37
C LYS A 43 -29.37 12.56 10.91
N TRP A 44 -28.47 12.06 10.10
CA TRP A 44 -27.50 11.04 10.47
C TRP A 44 -26.26 11.67 11.09
N GLU A 45 -25.58 10.92 11.97
CA GLU A 45 -24.28 11.32 12.50
C GLU A 45 -23.24 11.34 11.37
N VAL A 46 -22.46 12.43 11.29
CA VAL A 46 -21.44 12.59 10.25
C VAL A 46 -20.16 11.91 10.70
N PRO A 47 -19.60 10.95 9.92
CA PRO A 47 -18.32 10.33 10.24
C PRO A 47 -17.18 11.33 10.14
N LEU A 48 -16.04 10.97 10.73
CA LEU A 48 -14.81 11.75 10.58
C LEU A 48 -14.20 11.48 9.20
N PHE A 49 -13.93 12.55 8.45
CA PHE A 49 -13.28 12.46 7.13
C PHE A 49 -11.79 12.82 7.21
N ALA A 50 -10.94 11.96 6.68
CA ALA A 50 -9.53 12.23 6.48
C ALA A 50 -9.16 12.03 4.99
N HIS A 51 -8.35 12.95 4.45
CA HIS A 51 -7.94 12.91 3.05
C HIS A 51 -6.42 12.77 2.95
N ILE A 52 -5.98 11.68 2.29
CA ILE A 52 -4.58 11.40 2.04
C ILE A 52 -4.18 12.06 0.72
N PRO A 53 -3.04 12.77 0.66
CA PRO A 53 -2.54 13.34 -0.57
C PRO A 53 -2.37 12.30 -1.68
N LEU A 54 -2.57 12.72 -2.92
CA LEU A 54 -2.36 11.86 -4.07
C LEU A 54 -0.88 11.51 -4.24
N ILE A 55 -0.64 10.30 -4.74
CA ILE A 55 0.69 9.84 -5.12
C ILE A 55 1.00 10.34 -6.53
N HIS A 56 2.20 10.88 -6.70
CA HIS A 56 2.72 11.38 -7.98
C HIS A 56 3.89 10.52 -8.48
N THR A 57 4.18 10.61 -9.74
CA THR A 57 5.44 10.11 -10.32
C THR A 57 6.61 10.96 -9.84
N ILE A 58 7.85 10.51 -10.09
CA ILE A 58 9.06 11.29 -9.76
C ILE A 58 9.03 12.65 -10.48
N GLU A 59 8.49 12.72 -11.69
CA GLU A 59 8.33 13.94 -12.48
C GLU A 59 7.21 14.87 -11.98
N GLY A 60 6.47 14.45 -10.94
CA GLY A 60 5.41 15.26 -10.34
C GLY A 60 4.05 15.17 -11.01
N LYS A 61 3.82 14.23 -11.92
CA LYS A 61 2.51 13.95 -12.50
C LYS A 61 1.70 13.06 -11.57
N LYS A 62 0.37 13.24 -11.52
CA LYS A 62 -0.52 12.33 -10.80
C LYS A 62 -0.32 10.90 -11.33
N LEU A 63 -0.06 9.97 -10.44
CA LEU A 63 0.06 8.55 -10.80
C LEU A 63 -1.28 8.05 -11.34
N SER A 64 -1.29 7.52 -12.54
CA SER A 64 -2.49 6.97 -13.17
C SER A 64 -2.28 5.54 -13.63
N LYS A 65 -3.36 4.79 -13.84
CA LYS A 65 -3.29 3.42 -14.38
C LYS A 65 -2.57 3.33 -15.74
N ARG A 66 -2.47 4.45 -16.47
CA ARG A 66 -1.79 4.53 -17.77
C ARG A 66 -0.27 4.74 -17.64
N ASP A 67 0.20 5.16 -16.48
CA ASP A 67 1.62 5.48 -16.25
C ASP A 67 2.37 4.30 -15.61
N ASN A 68 1.98 3.04 -15.96
CA ASN A 68 2.51 1.82 -15.33
C ASN A 68 2.43 1.88 -13.78
N ALA A 69 1.33 2.43 -13.27
CA ALA A 69 1.02 2.29 -11.86
C ALA A 69 0.92 0.79 -11.57
N SER A 70 2.00 0.25 -11.03
CA SER A 70 2.14 -1.16 -10.75
C SER A 70 1.00 -1.62 -9.84
N THR A 71 0.39 -2.72 -10.19
CA THR A 71 -0.55 -3.41 -9.29
C THR A 71 0.25 -4.08 -8.16
N LEU A 72 -0.43 -4.52 -7.10
CA LEU A 72 0.24 -5.30 -6.04
C LEU A 72 0.94 -6.54 -6.62
N ASP A 73 0.32 -7.17 -7.62
CA ASP A 73 0.87 -8.32 -8.32
C ASP A 73 2.18 -8.00 -9.07
N ASP A 74 2.30 -6.81 -9.65
CA ASP A 74 3.54 -6.40 -10.32
C ASP A 74 4.70 -6.22 -9.34
N TYR A 75 4.45 -5.70 -8.14
CA TYR A 75 5.47 -5.63 -7.08
C TYR A 75 5.87 -7.03 -6.59
N SER A 76 4.90 -7.91 -6.42
CA SER A 76 5.16 -9.29 -6.05
C SER A 76 5.99 -10.01 -7.11
N LYS A 77 5.71 -9.83 -8.41
CA LYS A 77 6.48 -10.42 -9.52
C LYS A 77 7.95 -10.03 -9.55
N ILE A 78 8.28 -8.83 -9.11
CA ILE A 78 9.68 -8.38 -9.03
C ILE A 78 10.34 -8.69 -7.67
N GLY A 79 9.69 -9.51 -6.84
CA GLY A 79 10.24 -9.98 -5.57
C GLY A 79 10.18 -8.98 -4.42
N ILE A 80 9.26 -8.02 -4.46
CA ILE A 80 9.04 -7.12 -3.32
C ILE A 80 8.22 -7.86 -2.27
N MET A 81 8.76 -7.95 -1.05
CA MET A 81 8.10 -8.58 0.08
C MET A 81 6.87 -7.77 0.52
N PRO A 82 5.78 -8.43 0.94
CA PRO A 82 4.56 -7.76 1.39
C PRO A 82 4.81 -6.74 2.50
N ASP A 83 5.68 -7.05 3.46
CA ASP A 83 6.01 -6.19 4.58
C ASP A 83 6.77 -4.93 4.15
N ALA A 84 7.70 -5.08 3.23
CA ALA A 84 8.43 -3.96 2.65
C ALA A 84 7.49 -3.01 1.89
N LEU A 85 6.61 -3.58 1.06
CA LEU A 85 5.64 -2.79 0.31
C LEU A 85 4.65 -2.08 1.24
N ARG A 86 4.11 -2.78 2.24
CA ARG A 86 3.21 -2.20 3.24
C ARG A 86 3.87 -1.03 3.99
N ASN A 87 5.09 -1.23 4.47
CA ASN A 87 5.82 -0.18 5.16
C ASN A 87 6.10 1.02 4.26
N TYR A 88 6.50 0.78 3.01
CA TYR A 88 6.71 1.84 2.02
C TYR A 88 5.43 2.64 1.77
N LEU A 89 4.29 1.96 1.52
CA LEU A 89 3.00 2.61 1.28
C LEU A 89 2.51 3.39 2.50
N LEU A 90 2.72 2.87 3.71
CA LEU A 90 2.45 3.59 4.95
C LEU A 90 3.22 4.91 4.98
N ARG A 91 4.52 4.88 4.69
CA ARG A 91 5.41 6.05 4.72
C ARG A 91 5.14 7.06 3.59
N LEU A 92 4.46 6.67 2.53
CA LEU A 92 4.05 7.60 1.46
C LEU A 92 3.05 8.64 1.94
N GLY A 93 2.14 8.28 2.84
CA GLY A 93 1.07 9.16 3.28
C GLY A 93 1.07 9.48 4.76
N TRP A 94 1.95 8.86 5.55
CA TRP A 94 1.96 8.97 6.99
C TRP A 94 3.39 9.00 7.56
N SER A 95 3.58 9.66 8.70
CA SER A 95 4.85 9.70 9.39
C SER A 95 4.68 9.65 10.91
N TYR A 96 5.65 9.04 11.57
CA TYR A 96 5.74 8.99 13.02
C TYR A 96 7.17 9.24 13.44
N LYS A 97 7.45 10.42 13.98
CA LYS A 97 8.82 10.87 14.35
C LYS A 97 9.80 10.64 13.18
N ASP A 98 11.02 10.23 13.48
CA ASP A 98 12.07 9.93 12.49
C ASP A 98 12.14 8.43 12.13
N LYS A 99 11.14 7.62 12.56
CA LYS A 99 11.14 6.19 12.31
C LYS A 99 10.71 5.89 10.87
N GLU A 100 11.48 5.05 10.17
CA GLU A 100 11.22 4.68 8.78
C GLU A 100 10.74 3.23 8.64
N ILE A 101 11.25 2.32 9.46
CA ILE A 101 10.92 0.90 9.41
C ILE A 101 9.94 0.56 10.54
N PHE A 102 8.82 -0.07 10.19
CA PHE A 102 7.76 -0.46 11.10
C PHE A 102 7.35 -1.91 10.88
N THR A 103 7.23 -2.68 11.94
CA THR A 103 6.45 -3.92 11.89
C THR A 103 4.97 -3.61 11.72
N LEU A 104 4.16 -4.63 11.42
CA LEU A 104 2.71 -4.45 11.37
C LEU A 104 2.14 -3.97 12.70
N ASP A 105 2.57 -4.59 13.81
CA ASP A 105 2.09 -4.25 15.16
C ASP A 105 2.47 -2.82 15.55
N GLU A 106 3.70 -2.41 15.26
CA GLU A 106 4.12 -1.02 15.48
C GLU A 106 3.33 -0.03 14.64
N SER A 107 3.02 -0.40 13.39
CA SER A 107 2.19 0.41 12.50
C SER A 107 0.80 0.62 13.09
N ILE A 108 0.17 -0.45 13.58
CA ILE A 108 -1.14 -0.40 14.23
C ILE A 108 -1.09 0.42 15.52
N GLN A 109 -0.04 0.20 16.35
CA GLN A 109 0.10 0.88 17.63
C GLN A 109 0.29 2.39 17.50
N HIS A 110 1.02 2.83 16.48
CA HIS A 110 1.42 4.24 16.32
C HIS A 110 0.57 5.02 15.34
N PHE A 111 -0.22 4.33 14.49
CA PHE A 111 -1.04 5.01 13.49
C PHE A 111 -2.03 5.96 14.14
N ASN A 112 -2.06 7.18 13.64
CA ASN A 112 -3.03 8.19 14.00
C ASN A 112 -3.25 9.13 12.81
N LEU A 113 -4.35 9.89 12.83
CA LEU A 113 -4.70 10.81 11.74
C LEU A 113 -3.80 12.05 11.71
N ASP A 114 -3.20 12.43 12.82
CA ASP A 114 -2.32 13.61 12.88
C ASP A 114 -1.00 13.38 12.11
N GLY A 115 -0.58 12.12 11.99
CA GLY A 115 0.59 11.72 11.21
C GLY A 115 0.38 11.72 9.69
N ILE A 116 -0.85 11.95 9.21
CA ILE A 116 -1.13 11.99 7.77
C ILE A 116 -0.49 13.23 7.15
N GLY A 117 0.34 13.00 6.12
CA GLY A 117 1.01 14.05 5.37
C GLY A 117 0.03 14.96 4.64
N LYS A 118 0.39 16.24 4.47
CA LYS A 118 -0.41 17.22 3.74
C LYS A 118 0.06 17.46 2.31
N SER A 119 1.26 17.02 1.99
CA SER A 119 1.88 17.21 0.68
C SER A 119 1.84 15.92 -0.15
N PRO A 120 1.66 16.01 -1.46
CA PRO A 120 1.75 14.84 -2.34
C PRO A 120 3.09 14.13 -2.19
N SER A 121 3.03 12.81 -2.14
CA SER A 121 4.21 11.94 -2.10
C SER A 121 4.58 11.47 -3.51
N LYS A 122 5.86 11.18 -3.72
CA LYS A 122 6.34 10.63 -4.99
C LYS A 122 6.63 9.15 -4.84
N LEU A 123 6.15 8.36 -5.81
CA LEU A 123 6.49 6.95 -5.89
C LEU A 123 7.95 6.82 -6.35
N ASP A 124 8.78 6.20 -5.53
CA ASP A 124 10.21 6.02 -5.78
C ASP A 124 10.57 4.54 -5.64
N MET A 125 10.85 3.90 -6.76
CA MET A 125 11.22 2.48 -6.82
C MET A 125 12.54 2.19 -6.13
N SER A 126 13.49 3.12 -6.13
CA SER A 126 14.78 2.92 -5.45
C SER A 126 14.60 2.84 -3.93
N ARG A 127 13.69 3.61 -3.37
CA ARG A 127 13.32 3.50 -1.94
C ARG A 127 12.58 2.20 -1.63
N ILE A 128 11.69 1.74 -2.52
CA ILE A 128 11.02 0.43 -2.34
C ILE A 128 12.06 -0.68 -2.29
N LEU A 129 13.01 -0.70 -3.24
CA LEU A 129 14.05 -1.71 -3.30
C LEU A 129 14.98 -1.67 -2.07
N SER A 130 15.39 -0.49 -1.62
CA SER A 130 16.19 -0.33 -0.40
C SER A 130 15.45 -0.83 0.84
N MET A 131 14.16 -0.54 0.94
CA MET A 131 13.33 -1.04 2.04
C MET A 131 13.16 -2.57 1.96
N ASN A 132 12.97 -3.11 0.76
CA ASN A 132 12.89 -4.55 0.53
C ASN A 132 14.18 -5.27 0.94
N GLU A 133 15.34 -4.71 0.58
CA GLU A 133 16.64 -5.22 1.00
C GLU A 133 16.76 -5.31 2.53
N HIS A 134 16.26 -4.28 3.24
CA HIS A 134 16.26 -4.30 4.70
C HIS A 134 15.43 -5.47 5.25
N TYR A 135 14.21 -5.66 4.75
CA TYR A 135 13.33 -6.74 5.21
C TYR A 135 13.92 -8.13 4.89
N ILE A 136 14.46 -8.32 3.68
CA ILE A 136 15.12 -9.58 3.30
C ILE A 136 16.31 -9.91 4.23
N LYS A 137 17.08 -8.90 4.65
CA LYS A 137 18.23 -9.10 5.54
C LYS A 137 17.86 -9.34 7.01
N THR A 138 16.65 -8.98 7.42
CA THR A 138 16.23 -9.06 8.82
C THR A 138 15.22 -10.15 9.12
N ILE A 139 14.62 -10.75 8.09
CA ILE A 139 13.68 -11.86 8.23
C ILE A 139 14.38 -13.14 8.68
N ASP A 140 13.66 -14.02 9.39
CA ASP A 140 14.15 -15.37 9.72
C ASP A 140 14.41 -16.20 8.45
N GLU A 141 15.47 -17.02 8.48
CA GLU A 141 15.88 -17.81 7.32
C GLU A 141 14.81 -18.81 6.85
N ASN A 142 14.07 -19.42 7.78
CA ASN A 142 12.99 -20.36 7.42
C ASN A 142 11.81 -19.62 6.79
N GLU A 143 11.46 -18.45 7.35
CA GLU A 143 10.40 -17.59 6.79
C GLU A 143 10.79 -17.09 5.40
N LEU A 144 12.05 -16.71 5.19
CA LEU A 144 12.56 -16.32 3.86
C LEU A 144 12.48 -17.49 2.88
N TYR A 145 12.84 -18.69 3.32
CA TYR A 145 12.73 -19.90 2.50
C TYR A 145 11.28 -20.16 2.06
N ASP A 146 10.32 -20.08 2.98
CA ASP A 146 8.90 -20.25 2.69
C ASP A 146 8.39 -19.18 1.69
N HIS A 147 8.83 -17.93 1.85
CA HIS A 147 8.53 -16.88 0.87
C HIS A 147 9.09 -17.19 -0.52
N LEU A 148 10.32 -17.70 -0.62
CA LEU A 148 10.95 -18.06 -1.88
C LEU A 148 10.23 -19.24 -2.55
N VAL A 149 9.87 -20.28 -1.79
CA VAL A 149 9.12 -21.43 -2.30
C VAL A 149 7.78 -20.97 -2.86
N ASN A 150 7.03 -20.20 -2.09
CA ASN A 150 5.73 -19.68 -2.50
C ASN A 150 5.83 -18.78 -3.75
N TYR A 151 6.84 -17.91 -3.81
CA TYR A 151 7.11 -17.09 -5.00
C TYR A 151 7.31 -17.96 -6.26
N CYS A 152 8.11 -19.00 -6.16
CA CYS A 152 8.40 -19.88 -7.28
C CYS A 152 7.20 -20.72 -7.71
N GLU A 153 6.36 -21.14 -6.79
CA GLU A 153 5.10 -21.82 -7.10
C GLU A 153 4.13 -20.92 -7.86
N ILE A 154 3.98 -19.67 -7.40
CA ILE A 154 3.06 -18.70 -8.02
C ILE A 154 3.52 -18.30 -9.42
N TYR A 155 4.80 -17.94 -9.56
CA TYR A 155 5.32 -17.39 -10.81
C TYR A 155 5.99 -18.43 -11.70
N LYS A 156 5.97 -19.71 -11.31
CA LYS A 156 6.58 -20.84 -12.05
C LYS A 156 8.05 -20.60 -12.40
N GLU A 157 8.72 -19.78 -11.61
CA GLU A 157 10.15 -19.57 -11.71
C GLU A 157 10.86 -20.86 -11.28
N LYS A 158 11.72 -21.41 -12.16
CA LYS A 158 12.52 -22.58 -11.82
C LYS A 158 13.70 -22.14 -10.95
N ILE A 159 13.57 -22.23 -9.63
CA ILE A 159 14.72 -22.10 -8.70
C ILE A 159 15.87 -23.04 -9.11
N LEU A 160 15.56 -24.18 -9.70
CA LEU A 160 16.53 -25.19 -10.14
C LEU A 160 17.63 -24.65 -11.07
N SER A 161 17.41 -23.57 -11.82
CA SER A 161 18.45 -22.97 -12.66
C SER A 161 19.46 -22.14 -11.85
N LEU A 162 19.10 -21.62 -10.69
CA LEU A 162 20.00 -20.83 -9.83
C LEU A 162 20.85 -21.71 -8.90
N ILE A 163 20.35 -22.88 -8.51
CA ILE A 163 21.09 -23.83 -7.66
C ILE A 163 22.22 -24.51 -8.45
N HIS A 164 22.06 -24.74 -9.74
CA HIS A 164 23.12 -25.30 -10.59
C HIS A 164 24.31 -24.36 -10.86
N ILE A 165 24.20 -23.07 -10.56
CA ILE A 165 25.32 -22.14 -10.70
C ILE A 165 26.27 -22.17 -9.49
N SER A 166 25.84 -22.75 -8.37
CA SER A 166 26.62 -22.83 -7.13
C SER A 166 27.26 -24.19 -6.83
N GLU A 167 27.09 -25.20 -7.67
CA GLU A 167 27.89 -26.40 -7.54
C GLU A 167 29.31 -26.15 -8.06
N PRO A 168 30.34 -26.19 -7.16
CA PRO A 168 31.72 -26.14 -7.64
C PRO A 168 31.94 -27.37 -8.52
N THR A 169 32.29 -27.14 -9.77
CA THR A 169 32.76 -28.15 -10.70
C THR A 169 33.85 -28.94 -9.97
N ARG A 170 33.52 -30.14 -9.47
CA ARG A 170 34.54 -31.12 -9.11
C ARG A 170 35.24 -31.48 -10.40
N LEU A 171 36.33 -30.78 -10.69
CA LEU A 171 37.34 -31.24 -11.63
C LEU A 171 37.84 -32.61 -11.11
N GLY A 172 37.43 -33.63 -11.84
CA GLY A 172 37.98 -34.97 -11.63
C GLY A 172 39.48 -34.93 -11.86
N MET A 173 40.20 -35.46 -10.90
CA MET A 173 41.53 -35.99 -11.13
C MET A 173 41.40 -37.33 -11.78
#